data_6383ced1e7a83612363dfb4a331845ef
#
_entry.id   6383ced1e7a83612363dfb4a331845ef
#
_cell.length_a   1.000
_cell.length_b   1.000
_cell.length_c   1.000
_cell.angle_alpha   90.00
_cell.angle_beta   90.00
_cell.angle_gamma   90.00
#
_symmetry.space_group_name_H-M   'P 1'
#
loop_
_entity.id
_entity.type
_entity.pdbx_description
1 polymer ?
#
loop_
_entity_poly.entity_id
_entity_poly.type
_entity_poly.pdbx_seq_one_letter_code
_entity_poly.pdbx_strand_id
1 'polypeptide(L)'
;MSGPPPDDAHHDAQPDPHGDPAGSQGAAWTDRDIVLEYFPATHERLVPHDLAYHLEDAGDGVIVVRDREGEEAARLTVVTPHGNPTGELCCDLCQRTGTRRYLGLYRAELPGSAGRRYRYLTACRDRRSCEARRLDDDAIHTLLGTTAR
;
A
#
# COMPACT_ATOMS: atom_id res chain seq x y z
N MET A 1 -39.16 -50.64 -49.66
CA MET A 1 -38.58 -49.42 -50.26
C MET A 1 -37.65 -48.84 -49.29
N SER A 2 -36.35 -49.08 -49.58
CA SER A 2 -35.24 -48.76 -48.70
C SER A 2 -34.79 -47.31 -48.91
N GLY A 3 -34.78 -46.51 -47.84
CA GLY A 3 -34.15 -45.20 -47.85
C GLY A 3 -32.69 -45.30 -47.43
N PRO A 4 -31.80 -44.48 -47.97
CA PRO A 4 -30.38 -44.54 -47.62
C PRO A 4 -30.13 -43.96 -46.26
N PRO A 5 -29.02 -44.38 -45.58
CA PRO A 5 -28.65 -43.86 -44.30
C PRO A 5 -28.03 -42.47 -44.42
N PRO A 6 -28.07 -41.64 -43.35
CA PRO A 6 -27.41 -40.35 -43.35
C PRO A 6 -25.89 -40.49 -43.15
N ASP A 7 -25.17 -39.67 -43.91
CA ASP A 7 -23.72 -39.49 -43.83
C ASP A 7 -23.25 -39.04 -42.46
N ASP A 8 -22.35 -39.83 -41.86
CA ASP A 8 -21.56 -39.43 -40.71
C ASP A 8 -20.53 -38.38 -41.13
N ALA A 9 -20.85 -37.12 -40.83
CA ALA A 9 -19.86 -36.06 -40.90
C ALA A 9 -18.93 -36.16 -39.71
N HIS A 10 -17.78 -36.82 -39.94
CA HIS A 10 -16.62 -36.68 -39.04
C HIS A 10 -16.18 -35.22 -39.02
N HIS A 11 -16.52 -34.56 -37.94
CA HIS A 11 -15.90 -33.28 -37.57
C HIS A 11 -14.54 -33.60 -36.96
N ASP A 12 -13.50 -33.54 -37.79
CA ASP A 12 -12.12 -33.47 -37.30
C ASP A 12 -11.96 -32.20 -36.45
N ALA A 13 -12.02 -32.38 -35.14
CA ALA A 13 -11.64 -31.34 -34.20
C ALA A 13 -10.14 -31.11 -34.34
N GLN A 14 -9.78 -30.06 -35.05
CA GLN A 14 -8.43 -29.55 -35.11
C GLN A 14 -8.05 -29.07 -33.69
N PRO A 15 -6.93 -29.53 -33.12
CA PRO A 15 -6.47 -29.00 -31.85
C PRO A 15 -6.03 -27.55 -32.05
N ASP A 16 -6.57 -26.65 -31.22
CA ASP A 16 -6.21 -25.25 -31.17
C ASP A 16 -4.69 -25.13 -30.89
N PRO A 17 -3.92 -24.44 -31.76
CA PRO A 17 -2.47 -24.27 -31.57
C PRO A 17 -2.11 -23.20 -30.52
N HIS A 18 -3.08 -22.66 -29.80
CA HIS A 18 -2.87 -21.72 -28.71
C HIS A 18 -3.11 -22.42 -27.37
N GLY A 19 -2.34 -23.47 -27.12
CA GLY A 19 -2.14 -23.93 -25.76
C GLY A 19 -1.42 -22.85 -24.98
N ASP A 20 -2.16 -22.13 -24.14
CA ASP A 20 -1.58 -21.25 -23.14
C ASP A 20 -0.58 -22.08 -22.32
N PRO A 21 0.70 -21.66 -22.24
CA PRO A 21 1.63 -22.31 -21.32
C PRO A 21 1.16 -22.00 -19.91
N ALA A 22 0.43 -22.95 -19.33
CA ALA A 22 0.11 -22.93 -17.92
C ALA A 22 1.43 -22.87 -17.13
N GLY A 23 1.61 -21.79 -16.37
CA GLY A 23 2.60 -21.76 -15.32
C GLY A 23 3.81 -20.88 -15.53
N SER A 24 3.60 -19.60 -15.76
CA SER A 24 4.49 -18.57 -15.26
C SER A 24 3.61 -17.54 -14.56
N GLN A 25 3.45 -17.70 -13.26
CA GLN A 25 3.03 -16.60 -12.42
C GLN A 25 4.20 -15.61 -12.41
N GLY A 26 4.35 -14.89 -13.50
CA GLY A 26 5.22 -13.75 -13.59
C GLY A 26 4.76 -12.77 -12.52
N ALA A 27 5.69 -12.32 -11.68
CA ALA A 27 5.42 -11.25 -10.72
C ALA A 27 4.68 -10.14 -11.47
N ALA A 28 3.48 -9.78 -10.97
CA ALA A 28 2.68 -8.74 -11.60
C ALA A 28 3.51 -7.45 -11.63
N TRP A 29 3.57 -6.82 -12.80
CA TRP A 29 4.26 -5.53 -12.96
C TRP A 29 3.66 -4.51 -12.02
N THR A 30 4.50 -3.83 -11.27
CA THR A 30 4.07 -2.70 -10.45
C THR A 30 3.93 -1.45 -11.31
N ASP A 31 3.18 -0.45 -10.83
CA ASP A 31 3.08 0.85 -11.51
C ASP A 31 4.46 1.48 -11.70
N ARG A 32 5.39 1.25 -10.76
CA ARG A 32 6.78 1.65 -10.86
C ARG A 32 7.48 1.00 -12.04
N ASP A 33 7.35 -0.31 -12.19
CA ASP A 33 7.97 -1.07 -13.29
C ASP A 33 7.45 -0.60 -14.63
N ILE A 34 6.15 -0.35 -14.73
CA ILE A 34 5.50 0.17 -15.94
C ILE A 34 6.06 1.54 -16.30
N VAL A 35 6.14 2.46 -15.33
CA VAL A 35 6.65 3.81 -15.60
C VAL A 35 8.12 3.77 -16.01
N LEU A 36 8.96 2.99 -15.34
CA LEU A 36 10.38 2.91 -15.68
C LEU A 36 10.64 2.23 -17.02
N GLU A 37 9.83 1.26 -17.40
CA GLU A 37 9.97 0.57 -18.70
C GLU A 37 9.54 1.46 -19.87
N TYR A 38 8.38 2.11 -19.76
CA TYR A 38 7.82 2.91 -20.87
C TYR A 38 8.27 4.37 -20.87
N PHE A 39 8.70 4.89 -19.73
CA PHE A 39 9.11 6.28 -19.54
C PHE A 39 10.41 6.37 -18.73
N PRO A 40 11.53 5.82 -19.22
CA PRO A 40 12.78 5.72 -18.44
C PRO A 40 13.39 7.08 -18.07
N ALA A 41 13.02 8.14 -18.75
CA ALA A 41 13.46 9.51 -18.43
C ALA A 41 12.57 10.22 -17.40
N THR A 42 11.61 9.52 -16.80
CA THR A 42 10.74 10.11 -15.77
C THR A 42 11.56 10.53 -14.56
N HIS A 43 11.35 11.78 -14.13
CA HIS A 43 12.03 12.29 -12.95
C HIS A 43 11.66 11.44 -11.72
N GLU A 44 12.64 11.11 -10.89
CA GLU A 44 12.48 10.20 -9.74
C GLU A 44 11.27 10.51 -8.85
N ARG A 45 10.95 11.80 -8.63
CA ARG A 45 9.78 12.24 -7.86
C ARG A 45 8.43 11.89 -8.48
N LEU A 46 8.40 11.56 -9.76
CA LEU A 46 7.19 11.20 -10.49
C LEU A 46 7.07 9.69 -10.70
N VAL A 47 8.11 8.94 -10.35
CA VAL A 47 8.08 7.48 -10.41
C VAL A 47 7.33 6.96 -9.18
N PRO A 48 6.30 6.12 -9.35
CA PRO A 48 5.61 5.51 -8.23
C PRO A 48 6.57 4.75 -7.32
N HIS A 49 6.38 4.87 -6.01
CA HIS A 49 7.20 4.15 -5.04
C HIS A 49 6.54 2.82 -4.71
N ASP A 50 7.36 1.76 -4.65
CA ASP A 50 6.90 0.44 -4.23
C ASP A 50 6.96 0.35 -2.70
N LEU A 51 5.89 0.82 -2.06
CA LEU A 51 5.76 0.81 -0.61
C LEU A 51 5.28 -0.55 -0.11
N ALA A 52 5.86 -1.02 0.99
CA ALA A 52 5.48 -2.27 1.63
C ALA A 52 4.23 -2.13 2.52
N TYR A 53 3.92 -0.90 2.91
CA TYR A 53 2.80 -0.60 3.80
C TYR A 53 1.88 0.44 3.17
N HIS A 54 0.61 0.38 3.52
CA HIS A 54 -0.37 1.42 3.21
C HIS A 54 -1.15 1.84 4.45
N LEU A 55 -1.68 3.05 4.42
CA LEU A 55 -2.41 3.65 5.53
C LEU A 55 -3.90 3.63 5.24
N GLU A 56 -4.66 3.08 6.16
CA GLU A 56 -6.13 3.03 6.10
C GLU A 56 -6.72 3.93 7.19
N ASP A 57 -7.73 4.72 6.85
CA ASP A 57 -8.51 5.45 7.83
C ASP A 57 -9.57 4.51 8.42
N ALA A 58 -9.45 4.25 9.70
CA ALA A 58 -10.41 3.38 10.42
C ALA A 58 -11.50 4.18 11.16
N GLY A 59 -11.56 5.50 10.95
CA GLY A 59 -12.49 6.39 11.66
C GLY A 59 -12.00 6.79 13.05
N ASP A 60 -12.69 7.75 13.68
CA ASP A 60 -12.44 8.22 15.04
C ASP A 60 -10.98 8.60 15.35
N GLY A 61 -10.23 9.08 14.36
CA GLY A 61 -8.83 9.43 14.52
C GLY A 61 -7.90 8.22 14.63
N VAL A 62 -8.32 7.08 14.14
CA VAL A 62 -7.51 5.86 14.07
C VAL A 62 -7.00 5.62 12.66
N ILE A 63 -5.71 5.36 12.55
CA ILE A 63 -5.04 4.94 11.32
C ILE A 63 -4.57 3.51 11.49
N VAL A 64 -4.91 2.65 10.56
CA VAL A 64 -4.36 1.30 10.48
C VAL A 64 -3.25 1.26 9.43
N VAL A 65 -2.10 0.79 9.83
CA VAL A 65 -0.99 0.49 8.93
C VAL A 65 -1.14 -0.97 8.52
N ARG A 66 -1.31 -1.22 7.23
CA ARG A 66 -1.41 -2.57 6.67
C ARG A 66 -0.19 -2.90 5.84
N ASP A 67 0.22 -4.15 5.89
CA ASP A 67 1.27 -4.70 5.04
C ASP A 67 0.73 -5.06 3.64
N ARG A 68 1.58 -5.65 2.79
CA ARG A 68 1.23 -6.07 1.43
C ARG A 68 0.17 -7.18 1.39
N GLU A 69 0.10 -7.99 2.41
CA GLU A 69 -0.87 -9.08 2.57
C GLU A 69 -2.22 -8.56 3.09
N GLY A 70 -2.29 -7.26 3.45
CA GLY A 70 -3.49 -6.62 4.00
C GLY A 70 -3.65 -6.82 5.51
N GLU A 71 -2.65 -7.40 6.17
CA GLU A 71 -2.66 -7.60 7.62
C GLU A 71 -2.32 -6.31 8.36
N GLU A 72 -2.89 -6.17 9.55
CA GLU A 72 -2.63 -5.02 10.42
C GLU A 72 -1.22 -5.12 11.02
N ALA A 73 -0.32 -4.25 10.59
CA ALA A 73 1.04 -4.16 11.11
C ALA A 73 1.11 -3.23 12.33
N ALA A 74 0.32 -2.15 12.34
CA ALA A 74 0.23 -1.23 13.47
C ALA A 74 -1.12 -0.49 13.46
N ARG A 75 -1.50 0.00 14.63
CA ARG A 75 -2.68 0.85 14.83
C ARG A 75 -2.25 2.13 15.51
N LEU A 76 -2.50 3.24 14.85
CA LEU A 76 -2.18 4.58 15.33
C LEU A 76 -3.45 5.25 15.85
N THR A 77 -3.42 5.70 17.08
CA THR A 77 -4.54 6.43 17.68
C THR A 77 -4.17 7.88 17.87
N VAL A 78 -5.04 8.79 17.49
CA VAL A 78 -4.82 10.22 17.69
C VAL A 78 -4.69 10.54 19.18
N VAL A 79 -3.73 11.39 19.50
CA VAL A 79 -3.52 11.91 20.84
C VAL A 79 -3.87 13.39 20.84
N THR A 80 -4.71 13.80 21.80
CA THR A 80 -4.96 15.22 22.03
C THR A 80 -3.89 15.75 22.97
N PRO A 81 -2.94 16.56 22.49
CA PRO A 81 -1.91 17.10 23.34
C PRO A 81 -2.47 18.17 24.25
N HIS A 82 -1.93 18.25 25.46
CA HIS A 82 -2.23 19.35 26.38
C HIS A 82 -1.54 20.64 25.92
N GLY A 83 -2.23 21.76 26.09
CA GLY A 83 -1.74 23.08 25.75
C GLY A 83 -2.15 23.54 24.35
N ASN A 84 -1.76 24.76 24.00
CA ASN A 84 -2.02 25.37 22.70
C ASN A 84 -0.69 25.58 21.96
N PRO A 85 -0.12 24.54 21.38
CA PRO A 85 1.15 24.67 20.69
C PRO A 85 0.93 25.42 19.40
N THR A 86 1.56 26.56 19.38
CA THR A 86 1.82 27.34 18.17
C THR A 86 3.12 26.85 17.58
N GLY A 87 3.12 26.41 16.36
CA GLY A 87 4.34 25.96 15.70
C GLY A 87 4.06 25.12 14.47
N GLU A 88 5.06 25.09 13.63
CA GLU A 88 5.05 24.23 12.46
C GLU A 88 5.45 22.80 12.89
N LEU A 89 4.70 21.83 12.40
CA LEU A 89 4.94 20.43 12.60
C LEU A 89 5.40 19.80 11.28
N CYS A 90 6.11 18.69 11.36
CA CYS A 90 6.49 17.88 10.19
C CYS A 90 5.83 16.50 10.30
N CYS A 91 5.23 16.04 9.22
CA CYS A 91 4.70 14.68 9.12
C CYS A 91 5.86 13.69 9.02
N ASP A 92 5.96 12.76 9.96
CA ASP A 92 7.01 11.73 9.95
C ASP A 92 6.89 10.77 8.75
N LEU A 93 5.67 10.62 8.19
CA LEU A 93 5.39 9.69 7.10
C LEU A 93 5.68 10.28 5.71
N CYS A 94 5.28 11.52 5.45
CA CYS A 94 5.40 12.13 4.11
C CYS A 94 6.24 13.40 4.09
N GLN A 95 6.85 13.79 5.20
CA GLN A 95 7.72 14.96 5.39
C GLN A 95 7.06 16.32 5.09
N ARG A 96 5.72 16.36 4.97
CA ARG A 96 5.01 17.63 4.83
C ARG A 96 5.09 18.40 6.13
N THR A 97 5.36 19.70 6.02
CA THR A 97 5.22 20.64 7.15
C THR A 97 3.84 21.30 7.16
N GLY A 98 3.41 21.72 8.31
CA GLY A 98 2.13 22.40 8.50
C GLY A 98 1.75 22.58 9.96
N THR A 99 0.57 23.11 10.17
CA THR A 99 0.04 23.34 11.51
C THR A 99 -0.78 22.14 12.00
N ARG A 100 -1.17 22.15 13.26
CA ARG A 100 -2.06 21.14 13.87
C ARG A 100 -3.43 21.01 13.23
N ARG A 101 -3.83 21.95 12.42
CA ARG A 101 -5.04 21.81 11.61
C ARG A 101 -4.92 20.65 10.61
N TYR A 102 -3.71 20.44 10.07
CA TYR A 102 -3.43 19.46 9.02
C TYR A 102 -2.64 18.26 9.52
N LEU A 103 -1.93 18.41 10.63
CA LEU A 103 -1.07 17.38 11.24
C LEU A 103 -1.57 17.06 12.64
N GLY A 104 -1.58 15.77 12.98
CA GLY A 104 -1.95 15.26 14.28
C GLY A 104 -0.81 14.49 14.92
N LEU A 105 -0.82 14.45 16.27
CA LEU A 105 0.02 13.54 17.03
C LEU A 105 -0.73 12.21 17.18
N TYR A 106 -0.05 11.12 16.89
CA TYR A 106 -0.56 9.75 17.00
C TYR A 106 0.36 8.91 17.86
N ARG A 107 -0.19 7.87 18.45
CA ARG A 107 0.58 6.86 19.17
C ARG A 107 0.24 5.47 18.68
N ALA A 108 1.23 4.59 18.68
CA ALA A 108 1.06 3.16 18.47
C ALA A 108 1.55 2.41 19.70
N GLU A 109 0.78 1.42 20.13
CA GLU A 109 1.22 0.50 21.17
C GLU A 109 2.36 -0.39 20.62
N LEU A 110 3.41 -0.56 21.41
CA LEU A 110 4.48 -1.49 21.06
C LEU A 110 4.02 -2.93 21.24
N PRO A 111 4.35 -3.81 20.28
CA PRO A 111 4.02 -5.22 20.37
C PRO A 111 4.49 -5.84 21.70
N GLY A 112 3.62 -6.62 22.34
CA GLY A 112 3.92 -7.31 23.61
C GLY A 112 3.99 -6.42 24.84
N SER A 113 3.68 -5.13 24.76
CA SER A 113 3.76 -4.21 25.89
C SER A 113 2.52 -4.22 26.79
N ALA A 114 1.42 -4.84 26.37
CA ALA A 114 0.13 -4.87 27.07
C ALA A 114 -0.34 -3.46 27.51
N GLY A 115 -0.31 -2.52 26.59
CA GLY A 115 -0.76 -1.14 26.80
C GLY A 115 0.16 -0.28 27.68
N ARG A 116 1.38 -0.70 27.92
CA ARG A 116 2.31 0.01 28.81
C ARG A 116 3.38 0.84 28.09
N ARG A 117 3.63 0.58 26.80
CA ARG A 117 4.63 1.27 26.03
C ARG A 117 4.08 1.68 24.66
N TYR A 118 4.33 2.91 24.29
CA TYR A 118 3.87 3.52 23.05
C TYR A 118 5.02 4.18 22.31
N ARG A 119 4.92 4.21 20.99
CA ARG A 119 5.67 5.12 20.14
C ARG A 119 4.75 6.21 19.61
N TYR A 120 5.31 7.40 19.46
CA TYR A 120 4.58 8.57 18.98
C TYR A 120 5.12 9.00 17.63
N LEU A 121 4.24 9.49 16.79
CA LEU A 121 4.60 10.10 15.52
C LEU A 121 3.61 11.19 15.15
N THR A 122 4.08 12.15 14.35
CA THR A 122 3.23 13.16 13.74
C THR A 122 2.83 12.71 12.35
N ALA A 123 1.55 12.77 12.02
CA ALA A 123 1.07 12.38 10.71
C ALA A 123 -0.02 13.33 10.18
N CYS A 124 -0.17 13.39 8.87
CA CYS A 124 -1.25 14.14 8.26
C CYS A 124 -2.62 13.59 8.70
N ARG A 125 -3.55 14.48 8.95
CA ARG A 125 -4.95 14.11 9.23
C ARG A 125 -5.65 13.60 7.97
N ASP A 126 -5.32 14.14 6.80
CA ASP A 126 -5.78 13.64 5.52
C ASP A 126 -4.88 12.48 5.03
N ARG A 127 -5.40 11.29 5.17
CA ARG A 127 -4.75 10.01 4.86
C ARG A 127 -4.38 9.91 3.41
N ARG A 128 -5.33 10.21 2.53
CA ARG A 128 -5.15 10.10 1.08
C ARG A 128 -4.02 10.99 0.56
N SER A 129 -4.01 12.24 1.03
CA SER A 129 -2.94 13.18 0.67
C SER A 129 -1.58 12.78 1.25
N CYS A 130 -1.57 12.16 2.44
CA CYS A 130 -0.34 11.64 3.04
C CYS A 130 0.23 10.49 2.21
N GLU A 131 -0.57 9.50 1.88
CA GLU A 131 -0.19 8.36 1.04
C GLU A 131 0.36 8.81 -0.31
N ALA A 132 -0.29 9.76 -0.97
CA ALA A 132 0.14 10.27 -2.27
C ALA A 132 1.52 10.97 -2.25
N ARG A 133 1.95 11.45 -1.07
CA ARG A 133 3.24 12.14 -0.90
C ARG A 133 4.32 11.27 -0.27
N ARG A 134 3.96 10.15 0.31
CA ARG A 134 4.91 9.27 0.99
C ARG A 134 5.85 8.61 -0.01
N LEU A 135 7.16 8.70 0.24
CA LEU A 135 8.21 8.23 -0.65
C LEU A 135 8.84 6.92 -0.21
N ASP A 136 8.79 6.62 1.10
CA ASP A 136 9.40 5.45 1.70
C ASP A 136 8.60 4.94 2.90
N ASP A 137 9.05 3.84 3.47
CA ASP A 137 8.48 3.21 4.65
C ASP A 137 9.34 3.38 5.92
N ASP A 138 10.35 4.25 5.90
CA ASP A 138 11.35 4.38 6.97
C ASP A 138 10.71 4.69 8.32
N ALA A 139 9.75 5.62 8.35
CA ALA A 139 9.03 5.96 9.58
C ALA A 139 8.20 4.79 10.11
N ILE A 140 7.62 3.98 9.22
CA ILE A 140 6.85 2.80 9.60
C ILE A 140 7.78 1.70 10.11
N HIS A 141 8.91 1.47 9.46
CA HIS A 141 9.93 0.54 9.96
C HIS A 141 10.43 0.95 11.34
N THR A 142 10.69 2.24 11.54
CA THR A 142 11.06 2.79 12.86
C THR A 142 9.95 2.54 13.89
N LEU A 143 8.70 2.79 13.52
CA LEU A 143 7.54 2.56 14.38
C LEU A 143 7.44 1.09 14.80
N LEU A 144 7.59 0.18 13.86
CA LEU A 144 7.50 -1.27 14.10
C LEU A 144 8.73 -1.85 14.79
N GLY A 145 9.84 -1.10 14.86
CA GLY A 145 11.11 -1.59 15.37
C GLY A 145 11.80 -2.57 14.42
N THR A 146 11.43 -2.54 13.15
CA THR A 146 12.07 -3.32 12.08
C THR A 146 13.10 -2.46 11.37
N THR A 147 14.21 -3.07 10.97
CA THR A 147 15.22 -2.36 10.16
C THR A 147 14.76 -2.42 8.70
N ALA A 148 14.75 -1.28 8.03
CA ALA A 148 14.61 -1.26 6.57
C ALA A 148 15.73 -2.10 5.95
N ARG A 149 15.37 -3.06 5.12
CA ARG A 149 16.32 -3.88 4.35
C ARG A 149 16.47 -3.33 2.95
#